data_4dfd717f440a709dbcb6d4ac8c58e8a4
#
_entry.id   4dfd717f440a709dbcb6d4ac8c58e8a4
#
_cell.length_a   1.000
_cell.length_b   1.000
_cell.length_c   1.000
_cell.angle_alpha   90.00
_cell.angle_beta   90.00
_cell.angle_gamma   90.00
#
_symmetry.space_group_name_H-M   'P 1'
#
loop_
_entity.id
_entity.type
_entity.pdbx_description
1 polymer ?
#
loop_
_entity_poly.entity_id
_entity_poly.type
_entity_poly.pdbx_seq_one_letter_code
_entity_poly.pdbx_strand_id
1 'polypeptide(L)'
;MAEGDDISEERVNDRRLLGTSLLKNLANSEKFKKFTTAVKERLTSDNQRATNKLFASLKVGEAKENIFESSAFKEWIKRVTKNYKRDPQKGEVAMFFSLAAHYDDAALAKLLFQAQQSPKTRTMAKKFEVMQLYNWITQERTSDDVFNLLKLKADDKNLFKNPLLKTWISYAIELKDDAYDALYLKLTKHYDDYALARMLISAKDDANPIVRKVEQAQFKSWLADGKTADGAFNILKLNAEKGDGLLENPALSTWITYVTQLGKDDPYHMLLLKLTRHYSDDELANVLLTAKAGGGIAGKLEQDQLKTWVRDGKTADDVFKLLKLHADTGDEILKNPLLNLWFSYVEKLKQDPNELLYMKLKTQVGDAGFVEALVAARRDLSAQGLFDALRKAQLNNWVRAGSSVDDIYNLLKLNKEGDKIFESPMFGTWTSYAMKLDKANADELLFSVMKKHYSAESLENMIIQAKDRVTTKNIASKLEEELWRNQGKTADDVFDILKLEKKGDGIFEDPALSTWISYVNKLNKHKETPEKFAVISELEEHFQRMDLARMLYDAKREAKTRDVKQLVSDLQDEQFEKWMAEDLNPIIIGVLVESTDRNHPSNLGVTLDYHNFVSARTKSE
;
A
#
# COMPACT_ATOMS: atom_id res chain seq x y z
N MET A 1 28.04 -34.96 40.27
CA MET A 1 27.18 -33.92 40.88
C MET A 1 28.00 -33.11 41.88
N ALA A 2 29.07 -32.43 41.48
CA ALA A 2 29.86 -31.59 42.39
C ALA A 2 30.67 -30.48 41.65
N GLU A 3 30.45 -30.26 40.33
CA GLU A 3 31.17 -29.22 39.58
C GLU A 3 30.33 -27.96 39.23
N GLY A 4 29.04 -27.94 39.62
CA GLY A 4 28.12 -26.81 39.30
C GLY A 4 28.15 -25.67 40.32
N ASP A 5 28.54 -25.91 41.56
CA ASP A 5 28.48 -24.92 42.65
C ASP A 5 29.74 -24.05 42.73
N ASP A 6 30.90 -24.57 42.32
CA ASP A 6 32.20 -23.87 42.40
C ASP A 6 32.29 -22.70 41.39
N ILE A 7 31.68 -22.82 40.21
CA ILE A 7 31.69 -21.77 39.18
C ILE A 7 30.80 -20.59 39.58
N SER A 8 29.75 -20.82 40.37
CA SER A 8 28.85 -19.77 40.85
C SER A 8 29.45 -18.95 41.99
N GLU A 9 30.23 -19.58 42.88
CA GLU A 9 30.91 -18.90 43.99
C GLU A 9 32.14 -18.10 43.52
N GLU A 10 32.89 -18.61 42.57
CA GLU A 10 34.02 -17.90 41.97
C GLU A 10 33.56 -16.63 41.24
N ARG A 11 32.47 -16.71 40.47
CA ARG A 11 31.88 -15.53 39.80
C ARG A 11 31.28 -14.52 40.79
N VAL A 12 30.77 -14.92 41.91
CA VAL A 12 30.25 -14.03 42.97
C VAL A 12 31.40 -13.35 43.72
N ASN A 13 32.53 -14.04 43.96
CA ASN A 13 33.70 -13.47 44.59
C ASN A 13 34.46 -12.48 43.67
N ASP A 14 34.58 -12.78 42.37
CA ASP A 14 35.15 -11.84 41.38
C ASP A 14 34.30 -10.57 41.24
N ARG A 15 32.99 -10.67 41.35
CA ARG A 15 32.08 -9.50 41.32
C ARG A 15 32.20 -8.64 42.59
N ARG A 16 32.45 -9.21 43.77
CA ARG A 16 32.75 -8.43 44.99
C ARG A 16 34.06 -7.67 44.90
N LEU A 17 35.10 -8.26 44.31
CA LEU A 17 36.40 -7.62 44.06
C LEU A 17 36.30 -6.53 43.00
N LEU A 18 35.48 -6.69 41.93
CA LEU A 18 35.20 -5.68 40.92
C LEU A 18 34.38 -4.51 41.48
N GLY A 19 33.39 -4.78 42.36
CA GLY A 19 32.60 -3.73 43.04
C GLY A 19 33.44 -2.78 43.87
N THR A 20 34.45 -3.27 44.60
CA THR A 20 35.37 -2.44 45.41
C THR A 20 36.31 -1.57 44.57
N SER A 21 36.73 -2.05 43.39
CA SER A 21 37.58 -1.24 42.50
C SER A 21 36.76 -0.16 41.76
N LEU A 22 35.48 -0.42 41.51
CA LEU A 22 34.55 0.50 40.85
C LEU A 22 34.06 1.61 41.78
N LEU A 23 33.82 1.30 43.06
CA LEU A 23 33.58 2.30 44.11
C LEU A 23 34.74 3.31 44.22
N LYS A 24 35.99 2.86 44.02
CA LYS A 24 37.16 3.75 43.98
C LYS A 24 37.14 4.70 42.79
N ASN A 25 36.61 4.31 41.63
CA ASN A 25 36.54 5.18 40.45
C ASN A 25 35.40 6.19 40.55
N LEU A 26 34.27 5.87 41.13
CA LEU A 26 33.19 6.79 41.44
C LEU A 26 33.57 7.79 42.50
N ALA A 27 34.33 7.37 43.52
CA ALA A 27 34.89 8.21 44.56
C ALA A 27 35.78 9.34 43.98
N ASN A 28 36.23 9.22 42.74
CA ASN A 28 37.01 10.23 42.03
C ASN A 28 36.17 11.25 41.28
N SER A 29 34.84 11.04 41.11
CA SER A 29 34.01 12.06 40.47
C SER A 29 33.84 13.28 41.36
N GLU A 30 34.02 14.47 40.81
CA GLU A 30 33.97 15.74 41.56
C GLU A 30 32.59 15.94 42.25
N LYS A 31 31.49 15.48 41.60
CA LYS A 31 30.15 15.54 42.16
C LYS A 31 29.98 14.64 43.38
N PHE A 32 30.54 13.44 43.33
CA PHE A 32 30.50 12.47 44.44
C PHE A 32 31.37 12.95 45.60
N LYS A 33 32.58 13.49 45.32
CA LYS A 33 33.46 14.09 46.37
C LYS A 33 32.75 15.22 47.08
N LYS A 34 32.11 16.13 46.35
CA LYS A 34 31.33 17.25 46.93
C LYS A 34 30.18 16.73 47.80
N PHE A 35 29.46 15.67 47.34
CA PHE A 35 28.40 15.07 48.13
C PHE A 35 28.94 14.42 49.43
N THR A 36 30.00 13.62 49.34
CA THR A 36 30.60 12.95 50.55
C THR A 36 31.18 13.94 51.53
N THR A 37 31.78 15.01 51.07
CA THR A 37 32.26 16.11 51.93
C THR A 37 31.09 16.77 52.65
N ALA A 38 30.01 17.10 51.95
CA ALA A 38 28.80 17.69 52.53
C ALA A 38 28.12 16.69 53.53
N VAL A 39 28.18 15.40 53.29
CA VAL A 39 27.68 14.35 54.23
C VAL A 39 28.53 14.33 55.50
N LYS A 40 29.85 14.34 55.40
CA LYS A 40 30.78 14.35 56.58
C LYS A 40 30.55 15.60 57.44
N GLU A 41 30.47 16.75 56.83
CA GLU A 41 30.22 18.05 57.51
C GLU A 41 28.80 18.09 58.14
N ARG A 42 27.81 17.41 57.57
CA ARG A 42 26.46 17.29 58.10
C ARG A 42 26.41 16.68 59.50
N LEU A 43 27.20 15.64 59.75
CA LEU A 43 27.21 14.92 61.02
C LEU A 43 27.63 15.79 62.22
N THR A 44 28.18 16.96 61.96
CA THR A 44 28.70 17.91 62.98
C THR A 44 27.95 19.24 63.02
N SER A 45 26.90 19.47 62.17
CA SER A 45 26.32 20.81 62.04
C SER A 45 24.95 20.99 62.70
N ASP A 46 24.81 22.05 63.51
CA ASP A 46 23.51 22.49 64.07
C ASP A 46 22.51 22.91 62.95
N ASN A 47 23.01 23.22 61.76
CA ASN A 47 22.21 23.61 60.61
C ASN A 47 21.31 22.48 60.09
N GLN A 48 21.78 21.18 60.14
CA GLN A 48 20.92 20.04 59.78
C GLN A 48 19.77 19.83 60.76
N ARG A 49 20.04 20.01 62.08
CA ARG A 49 19.02 19.94 63.10
C ARG A 49 17.99 21.04 62.91
N ALA A 50 18.42 22.27 62.58
CA ALA A 50 17.55 23.38 62.25
C ALA A 50 16.69 23.12 61.00
N THR A 51 17.26 22.49 59.97
CA THR A 51 16.55 22.12 58.74
C THR A 51 15.48 21.06 59.02
N ASN A 52 15.76 20.04 59.83
CA ASN A 52 14.80 19.04 60.24
C ASN A 52 13.70 19.60 61.12
N LYS A 53 14.04 20.49 62.10
CA LYS A 53 13.03 21.20 62.91
C LYS A 53 12.10 22.04 62.05
N LEU A 54 12.63 22.72 61.07
CA LEU A 54 11.88 23.55 60.13
C LEU A 54 10.94 22.66 59.26
N PHE A 55 11.39 21.51 58.80
CA PHE A 55 10.61 20.52 58.06
C PHE A 55 9.40 20.09 58.88
N ALA A 56 9.62 19.71 60.15
CA ALA A 56 8.56 19.28 61.05
C ALA A 56 7.60 20.42 61.40
N SER A 57 8.11 21.63 61.75
CA SER A 57 7.28 22.77 62.13
C SER A 57 6.34 23.26 61.03
N LEU A 58 6.80 23.17 59.76
CA LEU A 58 5.99 23.51 58.60
C LEU A 58 5.10 22.34 58.13
N LYS A 59 5.12 21.22 58.86
CA LYS A 59 4.33 20.00 58.52
C LYS A 59 4.51 19.54 57.08
N VAL A 60 5.70 19.66 56.56
CA VAL A 60 6.00 19.36 55.15
C VAL A 60 5.65 17.91 54.81
N GLY A 61 5.93 16.97 55.72
CA GLY A 61 5.66 15.54 55.54
C GLY A 61 4.19 15.13 55.66
N GLU A 62 3.28 16.04 56.13
CA GLU A 62 1.87 15.76 56.30
C GLU A 62 1.03 16.06 55.06
N ALA A 63 1.63 16.57 53.96
CA ALA A 63 0.94 16.85 52.70
C ALA A 63 0.37 15.56 52.10
N LYS A 64 -0.96 15.52 51.91
CA LYS A 64 -1.69 14.31 51.41
C LYS A 64 -1.46 14.04 49.92
N GLU A 65 -1.06 15.06 49.15
CA GLU A 65 -0.81 14.98 47.72
C GLU A 65 0.56 15.59 47.41
N ASN A 66 1.07 15.40 46.24
CA ASN A 66 2.42 15.79 45.74
C ASN A 66 3.18 16.79 46.65
N ILE A 67 3.89 16.28 47.63
CA ILE A 67 4.63 17.07 48.64
C ILE A 67 5.47 18.19 47.96
N PHE A 68 6.08 17.93 46.83
CA PHE A 68 6.96 18.86 46.11
C PHE A 68 6.23 20.08 45.54
N GLU A 69 4.93 20.02 45.38
CA GLU A 69 4.10 21.15 44.94
C GLU A 69 3.38 21.87 46.05
N SER A 70 3.40 21.31 47.27
CA SER A 70 2.74 21.88 48.42
C SER A 70 3.27 23.25 48.81
N SER A 71 2.44 24.11 49.37
CA SER A 71 2.85 25.42 49.90
C SER A 71 3.83 25.26 51.05
N ALA A 72 3.66 24.26 51.90
CA ALA A 72 4.56 23.94 53.01
C ALA A 72 5.97 23.62 52.51
N PHE A 73 6.10 22.80 51.46
CA PHE A 73 7.37 22.43 50.85
C PHE A 73 8.05 23.65 50.21
N LYS A 74 7.31 24.48 49.49
CA LYS A 74 7.84 25.72 48.88
C LYS A 74 8.37 26.69 49.91
N GLU A 75 7.65 26.89 51.02
CA GLU A 75 8.09 27.75 52.10
C GLU A 75 9.30 27.15 52.82
N TRP A 76 9.32 25.84 53.04
CA TRP A 76 10.48 25.17 53.61
C TRP A 76 11.75 25.35 52.76
N ILE A 77 11.66 25.11 51.46
CA ILE A 77 12.78 25.34 50.54
C ILE A 77 13.27 26.80 50.65
N LYS A 78 12.36 27.75 50.59
CA LYS A 78 12.69 29.18 50.65
C LYS A 78 13.47 29.51 51.92
N ARG A 79 13.06 29.01 53.07
CA ARG A 79 13.74 29.23 54.35
C ARG A 79 15.09 28.53 54.43
N VAL A 80 15.18 27.25 53.99
CA VAL A 80 16.43 26.51 53.95
C VAL A 80 17.41 27.19 53.01
N THR A 81 17.02 27.58 51.81
CA THR A 81 17.89 28.29 50.86
C THR A 81 18.41 29.61 51.44
N LYS A 82 17.59 30.34 52.21
CA LYS A 82 18.02 31.57 52.92
C LYS A 82 19.08 31.26 53.95
N ASN A 83 18.92 30.18 54.74
CA ASN A 83 19.88 29.77 55.77
C ASN A 83 21.22 29.30 55.19
N TYR A 84 21.21 28.71 54.00
CA TYR A 84 22.40 28.24 53.30
C TYR A 84 22.83 29.16 52.15
N LYS A 85 22.53 30.47 52.21
CA LYS A 85 22.84 31.45 51.13
C LYS A 85 24.32 31.44 50.71
N ARG A 86 25.25 31.14 51.66
CA ARG A 86 26.71 31.10 51.38
C ARG A 86 27.15 29.80 50.72
N ASP A 87 26.38 28.73 50.86
CA ASP A 87 26.65 27.42 50.29
C ASP A 87 25.33 26.71 49.90
N PRO A 88 24.79 27.05 48.73
CA PRO A 88 23.51 26.46 48.25
C PRO A 88 23.53 24.95 48.11
N GLN A 89 24.69 24.37 47.78
CA GLN A 89 24.83 22.93 47.62
C GLN A 89 24.68 22.20 48.96
N LYS A 90 25.26 22.70 50.05
CA LYS A 90 25.00 22.15 51.38
C LYS A 90 23.52 22.26 51.78
N GLY A 91 22.83 23.33 51.36
CA GLY A 91 21.41 23.47 51.54
C GLY A 91 20.60 22.36 50.84
N GLU A 92 20.93 22.05 49.58
CA GLU A 92 20.28 20.96 48.82
C GLU A 92 20.53 19.59 49.48
N VAL A 93 21.74 19.32 49.93
CA VAL A 93 22.09 18.09 50.68
C VAL A 93 21.33 18.00 52.01
N ALA A 94 21.23 19.10 52.75
CA ALA A 94 20.47 19.14 54.00
C ALA A 94 18.97 18.89 53.79
N MET A 95 18.39 19.44 52.71
CA MET A 95 17.02 19.17 52.31
C MET A 95 16.81 17.70 51.96
N PHE A 96 17.70 17.10 51.15
CA PHE A 96 17.63 15.69 50.84
C PHE A 96 17.63 14.81 52.10
N PHE A 97 18.53 15.07 53.03
CA PHE A 97 18.61 14.27 54.24
C PHE A 97 17.43 14.46 55.21
N SER A 98 16.78 15.63 55.19
CA SER A 98 15.52 15.80 55.93
C SER A 98 14.40 14.93 55.36
N LEU A 99 14.34 14.80 54.02
CA LEU A 99 13.41 13.89 53.37
C LEU A 99 13.76 12.42 53.67
N ALA A 100 15.01 12.04 53.53
CA ALA A 100 15.51 10.67 53.79
C ALA A 100 15.39 10.26 55.28
N ALA A 101 15.32 11.20 56.21
CA ALA A 101 15.04 10.91 57.63
C ALA A 101 13.55 10.73 57.90
N HIS A 102 12.67 11.25 57.03
CA HIS A 102 11.23 11.18 57.20
C HIS A 102 10.57 10.03 56.44
N TYR A 103 11.07 9.71 55.26
CA TYR A 103 10.56 8.67 54.39
C TYR A 103 11.51 7.49 54.32
N ASP A 104 10.98 6.25 54.23
CA ASP A 104 11.80 5.10 53.87
C ASP A 104 12.26 5.20 52.40
N ASP A 105 13.27 4.41 52.03
CA ASP A 105 13.89 4.49 50.69
C ASP A 105 12.89 4.31 49.54
N ALA A 106 11.94 3.36 49.67
CA ALA A 106 10.92 3.12 48.66
C ALA A 106 9.91 4.25 48.57
N ALA A 107 9.48 4.79 49.72
CA ALA A 107 8.54 5.92 49.77
C ALA A 107 9.18 7.18 49.18
N LEU A 108 10.45 7.47 49.52
CA LEU A 108 11.17 8.61 48.95
C LEU A 108 11.36 8.46 47.44
N ALA A 109 11.81 7.30 46.98
CA ALA A 109 12.00 7.05 45.54
C ALA A 109 10.67 7.20 44.76
N LYS A 110 9.53 6.75 45.32
CA LYS A 110 8.21 6.91 44.72
C LYS A 110 7.79 8.39 44.63
N LEU A 111 8.03 9.16 45.69
CA LEU A 111 7.78 10.60 45.72
C LEU A 111 8.63 11.35 44.69
N LEU A 112 9.91 11.01 44.58
CA LEU A 112 10.82 11.60 43.61
C LEU A 112 10.41 11.28 42.18
N PHE A 113 10.00 10.03 41.92
CA PHE A 113 9.46 9.64 40.62
C PHE A 113 8.23 10.43 40.25
N GLN A 114 7.27 10.58 41.17
CA GLN A 114 6.06 11.38 40.97
C GLN A 114 6.39 12.86 40.69
N ALA A 115 7.31 13.44 41.47
CA ALA A 115 7.75 14.82 41.28
C ALA A 115 8.47 15.07 39.95
N GLN A 116 9.08 14.05 39.36
CA GLN A 116 9.70 14.15 38.02
C GLN A 116 8.68 14.26 36.90
N GLN A 117 7.43 13.88 37.10
CA GLN A 117 6.37 13.99 36.08
C GLN A 117 5.91 15.44 35.88
N SER A 118 6.10 16.32 36.90
CA SER A 118 5.74 17.73 36.80
C SER A 118 6.94 18.59 36.32
N PRO A 119 6.78 19.42 35.28
CA PRO A 119 7.84 20.32 34.82
C PRO A 119 8.39 21.24 35.92
N LYS A 120 7.55 21.64 36.88
CA LYS A 120 7.90 22.58 37.97
C LYS A 120 8.85 21.98 39.00
N THR A 121 8.77 20.66 39.22
CA THR A 121 9.51 19.94 40.29
C THR A 121 10.56 18.98 39.73
N ARG A 122 10.54 18.70 38.42
CA ARG A 122 11.40 17.72 37.73
C ARG A 122 12.88 17.90 38.02
N THR A 123 13.39 19.14 37.92
CA THR A 123 14.83 19.42 38.08
C THR A 123 15.27 19.13 39.50
N MET A 124 14.49 19.51 40.50
CA MET A 124 14.82 19.29 41.90
C MET A 124 14.70 17.80 42.27
N ALA A 125 13.63 17.15 41.81
CA ALA A 125 13.42 15.71 42.02
C ALA A 125 14.56 14.87 41.45
N LYS A 126 15.05 15.19 40.24
CA LYS A 126 16.24 14.54 39.65
C LYS A 126 17.52 14.75 40.48
N LYS A 127 17.72 15.94 41.02
CA LYS A 127 18.86 16.19 41.91
C LYS A 127 18.79 15.32 43.18
N PHE A 128 17.60 15.21 43.78
CA PHE A 128 17.41 14.39 44.98
C PHE A 128 17.48 12.90 44.68
N GLU A 129 17.04 12.43 43.51
CA GLU A 129 17.24 11.06 43.08
C GLU A 129 18.75 10.74 43.01
N VAL A 130 19.55 11.57 42.37
CA VAL A 130 21.01 11.39 42.31
C VAL A 130 21.61 11.36 43.72
N MET A 131 21.15 12.23 44.65
CA MET A 131 21.60 12.20 46.04
C MET A 131 21.20 10.91 46.77
N GLN A 132 20.03 10.34 46.48
CA GLN A 132 19.61 9.07 47.00
C GLN A 132 20.52 7.92 46.55
N LEU A 133 20.84 7.90 45.23
CA LEU A 133 21.77 6.91 44.68
C LEU A 133 23.14 7.04 45.33
N TYR A 134 23.68 8.24 45.49
CA TYR A 134 24.97 8.49 46.13
C TYR A 134 24.96 8.13 47.64
N ASN A 135 23.84 8.38 48.32
CA ASN A 135 23.69 7.98 49.73
C ASN A 135 23.79 6.45 49.89
N TRP A 136 23.15 5.66 48.99
CA TRP A 136 23.28 4.22 48.99
C TRP A 136 24.71 3.77 48.67
N ILE A 137 25.41 4.41 47.75
CA ILE A 137 26.83 4.16 47.45
C ILE A 137 27.70 4.43 48.66
N THR A 138 27.48 5.54 49.39
CA THR A 138 28.27 5.85 50.60
C THR A 138 28.00 4.89 51.76
N GLN A 139 26.89 4.17 51.74
CA GLN A 139 26.54 3.11 52.68
C GLN A 139 26.99 1.72 52.20
N GLU A 140 27.79 1.68 51.11
CA GLU A 140 28.29 0.43 50.51
C GLU A 140 27.19 -0.58 50.18
N ARG A 141 25.97 -0.08 49.82
CA ARG A 141 24.86 -0.94 49.43
C ARG A 141 25.16 -1.62 48.10
N THR A 142 24.85 -2.90 48.02
CA THR A 142 24.90 -3.65 46.77
C THR A 142 23.64 -3.36 45.91
N SER A 143 23.66 -3.70 44.63
CA SER A 143 22.47 -3.65 43.80
C SER A 143 21.33 -4.52 44.35
N ASP A 144 21.66 -5.64 45.02
CA ASP A 144 20.69 -6.52 45.68
C ASP A 144 20.05 -5.84 46.90
N ASP A 145 20.88 -5.16 47.73
CA ASP A 145 20.37 -4.42 48.88
C ASP A 145 19.34 -3.35 48.42
N VAL A 146 19.67 -2.56 47.38
CA VAL A 146 18.79 -1.53 46.90
C VAL A 146 17.53 -2.10 46.23
N PHE A 147 17.61 -3.27 45.58
CA PHE A 147 16.43 -3.97 45.07
C PHE A 147 15.43 -4.25 46.21
N ASN A 148 15.96 -4.74 47.34
CA ASN A 148 15.14 -5.02 48.52
C ASN A 148 14.67 -3.73 49.24
N LEU A 149 15.53 -2.69 49.36
CA LEU A 149 15.15 -1.39 49.94
C LEU A 149 13.99 -0.74 49.18
N LEU A 150 13.99 -0.88 47.86
CA LEU A 150 12.91 -0.39 47.00
C LEU A 150 11.69 -1.31 46.99
N LYS A 151 11.69 -2.36 47.78
CA LYS A 151 10.60 -3.36 47.90
C LYS A 151 10.21 -3.96 46.52
N LEU A 152 11.17 -4.09 45.62
CA LEU A 152 10.99 -4.75 44.34
C LEU A 152 10.96 -6.25 44.55
N LYS A 153 10.10 -6.95 43.82
CA LYS A 153 9.99 -8.41 43.87
C LYS A 153 10.22 -8.96 42.46
N ALA A 154 11.19 -9.88 42.32
CA ALA A 154 11.52 -10.49 41.05
C ALA A 154 10.40 -11.41 40.54
N ASP A 155 9.59 -11.97 41.41
CA ASP A 155 8.42 -12.81 41.12
C ASP A 155 7.13 -12.04 40.87
N ASP A 156 7.18 -10.70 40.92
CA ASP A 156 6.02 -9.85 40.57
C ASP A 156 5.84 -9.74 39.07
N LYS A 157 4.73 -10.27 38.53
CA LYS A 157 4.36 -10.19 37.13
C LYS A 157 4.27 -8.74 36.59
N ASN A 158 4.08 -7.77 37.50
CA ASN A 158 4.00 -6.34 37.17
C ASN A 158 5.34 -5.60 37.39
N LEU A 159 6.43 -6.31 37.64
CA LEU A 159 7.74 -5.69 37.93
C LEU A 159 8.13 -4.64 36.89
N PHE A 160 7.94 -4.91 35.59
CA PHE A 160 8.27 -3.97 34.52
C PHE A 160 7.38 -2.71 34.47
N LYS A 161 6.23 -2.74 35.14
CA LYS A 161 5.34 -1.56 35.31
C LYS A 161 5.65 -0.77 36.58
N ASN A 162 6.50 -1.32 37.46
CA ASN A 162 6.87 -0.65 38.69
C ASN A 162 7.85 0.51 38.43
N PRO A 163 7.47 1.77 38.74
CA PRO A 163 8.32 2.93 38.47
C PRO A 163 9.68 2.87 39.21
N LEU A 164 9.73 2.19 40.37
CA LEU A 164 10.97 2.08 41.15
C LEU A 164 12.00 1.16 40.50
N LEU A 165 11.60 0.30 39.56
CA LEU A 165 12.55 -0.48 38.76
C LEU A 165 13.52 0.43 37.99
N LYS A 166 13.03 1.57 37.48
CA LYS A 166 13.87 2.55 36.79
C LYS A 166 14.93 3.15 37.74
N THR A 167 14.55 3.47 38.97
CA THR A 167 15.50 3.97 39.99
C THR A 167 16.55 2.91 40.32
N TRP A 168 16.14 1.63 40.45
CA TRP A 168 17.07 0.53 40.67
C TRP A 168 18.06 0.36 39.49
N ILE A 169 17.57 0.39 38.24
CA ILE A 169 18.42 0.36 37.04
C ILE A 169 19.44 1.51 37.06
N SER A 170 19.00 2.72 37.39
CA SER A 170 19.88 3.88 37.50
C SER A 170 20.97 3.65 38.54
N TYR A 171 20.63 3.05 39.68
CA TYR A 171 21.60 2.71 40.71
C TYR A 171 22.62 1.65 40.27
N ALA A 172 22.17 0.55 39.67
CA ALA A 172 23.03 -0.49 39.15
C ALA A 172 24.00 0.05 38.07
N ILE A 173 23.54 0.94 37.22
CA ILE A 173 24.40 1.63 36.22
C ILE A 173 25.46 2.51 36.90
N GLU A 174 25.11 3.24 37.97
CA GLU A 174 26.08 4.04 38.73
C GLU A 174 27.14 3.18 39.40
N LEU A 175 26.78 1.96 39.84
CA LEU A 175 27.75 0.95 40.33
C LEU A 175 28.58 0.32 39.19
N LYS A 176 28.31 0.71 37.91
CA LYS A 176 28.88 0.10 36.70
C LYS A 176 28.60 -1.39 36.57
N ASP A 177 27.56 -1.87 37.23
CA ASP A 177 27.02 -3.20 36.97
C ASP A 177 26.35 -3.21 35.60
N ASP A 178 26.36 -4.35 34.91
CA ASP A 178 25.41 -4.55 33.81
C ASP A 178 24.02 -4.76 34.42
N ALA A 179 23.31 -3.63 34.61
CA ALA A 179 22.04 -3.60 35.33
C ALA A 179 20.99 -4.54 34.70
N TYR A 180 21.07 -4.75 33.41
CA TYR A 180 20.10 -5.59 32.69
C TYR A 180 20.46 -7.06 32.80
N ASP A 181 21.75 -7.40 32.72
CA ASP A 181 22.23 -8.76 33.00
C ASP A 181 21.94 -9.12 34.48
N ALA A 182 22.18 -8.20 35.42
CA ALA A 182 21.87 -8.39 36.84
C ALA A 182 20.36 -8.62 37.07
N LEU A 183 19.50 -7.84 36.39
CA LEU A 183 18.05 -8.04 36.45
C LEU A 183 17.64 -9.40 35.85
N TYR A 184 18.18 -9.74 34.68
CA TYR A 184 17.95 -11.02 34.06
C TYR A 184 18.30 -12.18 35.00
N LEU A 185 19.51 -12.18 35.61
CA LEU A 185 19.95 -13.20 36.58
C LEU A 185 19.06 -13.29 37.83
N LYS A 186 18.45 -12.19 38.28
CA LYS A 186 17.46 -12.22 39.36
C LYS A 186 16.17 -12.91 38.92
N LEU A 187 15.70 -12.58 37.69
CA LEU A 187 14.47 -13.15 37.15
C LEU A 187 14.58 -14.65 36.90
N THR A 188 15.75 -15.15 36.43
CA THR A 188 15.98 -16.58 36.18
C THR A 188 15.99 -17.46 37.44
N LYS A 189 16.07 -16.85 38.64
CA LYS A 189 15.88 -17.58 39.92
C LYS A 189 14.40 -17.92 40.18
N HIS A 190 13.47 -17.23 39.55
CA HIS A 190 12.02 -17.34 39.76
C HIS A 190 11.26 -17.84 38.55
N TYR A 191 11.80 -17.62 37.35
CA TYR A 191 11.17 -17.96 36.07
C TYR A 191 12.11 -18.83 35.24
N ASP A 192 11.55 -19.86 34.62
CA ASP A 192 12.24 -20.56 33.54
C ASP A 192 12.28 -19.67 32.27
N ASP A 193 13.07 -20.06 31.29
CA ASP A 193 13.25 -19.30 30.04
C ASP A 193 11.92 -19.01 29.32
N TYR A 194 10.97 -19.96 29.36
CA TYR A 194 9.66 -19.79 28.75
C TYR A 194 8.79 -18.76 29.50
N ALA A 195 8.70 -18.91 30.83
CA ALA A 195 7.92 -18.00 31.65
C ALA A 195 8.47 -16.56 31.59
N LEU A 196 9.81 -16.43 31.57
CA LEU A 196 10.49 -15.16 31.44
C LEU A 196 10.22 -14.53 30.05
N ALA A 197 10.36 -15.31 28.97
CA ALA A 197 10.06 -14.82 27.62
C ALA A 197 8.60 -14.33 27.51
N ARG A 198 7.64 -15.07 28.05
CA ARG A 198 6.23 -14.65 28.09
C ARG A 198 6.01 -13.37 28.89
N MET A 199 6.69 -13.21 30.01
CA MET A 199 6.63 -12.00 30.82
C MET A 199 7.16 -10.80 30.05
N LEU A 200 8.31 -10.95 29.38
CA LEU A 200 8.89 -9.90 28.53
C LEU A 200 7.98 -9.54 27.36
N ILE A 201 7.41 -10.53 26.67
CA ILE A 201 6.47 -10.33 25.58
C ILE A 201 5.25 -9.54 26.05
N SER A 202 4.65 -9.93 27.19
CA SER A 202 3.49 -9.24 27.74
C SER A 202 3.78 -7.79 28.17
N ALA A 203 5.05 -7.47 28.45
CA ALA A 203 5.49 -6.13 28.84
C ALA A 203 5.99 -5.29 27.65
N LYS A 204 6.12 -5.84 26.44
CA LYS A 204 6.58 -5.13 25.23
C LYS A 204 5.63 -4.03 24.78
N ASP A 205 4.33 -4.20 24.98
CA ASP A 205 3.29 -3.26 24.52
C ASP A 205 3.40 -1.89 25.20
N ASP A 206 4.07 -1.81 26.36
CA ASP A 206 4.25 -0.57 27.12
C ASP A 206 5.43 0.31 26.63
N ALA A 207 6.04 0.01 25.47
CA ALA A 207 7.22 0.70 24.92
C ALA A 207 8.38 0.87 25.92
N ASN A 208 8.47 -0.02 26.92
CA ASN A 208 9.44 0.07 28.01
C ASN A 208 10.84 -0.36 27.53
N PRO A 209 11.83 0.55 27.49
CA PRO A 209 13.19 0.21 27.05
C PRO A 209 13.89 -0.83 27.93
N ILE A 210 13.49 -0.96 29.21
CA ILE A 210 14.04 -1.96 30.13
C ILE A 210 13.73 -3.38 29.64
N VAL A 211 12.50 -3.62 29.17
CA VAL A 211 12.06 -4.94 28.66
C VAL A 211 12.95 -5.40 27.51
N ARG A 212 13.21 -4.52 26.53
CA ARG A 212 14.09 -4.84 25.40
C ARG A 212 15.52 -5.18 25.84
N LYS A 213 16.04 -4.46 26.84
CA LYS A 213 17.40 -4.69 27.35
C LYS A 213 17.50 -6.00 28.11
N VAL A 214 16.50 -6.38 28.90
CA VAL A 214 16.45 -7.67 29.58
C VAL A 214 16.27 -8.81 28.58
N GLU A 215 15.48 -8.64 27.51
CA GLU A 215 15.40 -9.60 26.40
C GLU A 215 16.77 -9.79 25.72
N GLN A 216 17.52 -8.70 25.52
CA GLN A 216 18.89 -8.80 25.00
C GLN A 216 19.83 -9.55 25.96
N ALA A 217 19.69 -9.37 27.28
CA ALA A 217 20.43 -10.12 28.28
C ALA A 217 20.07 -11.62 28.22
N GLN A 218 18.80 -11.97 28.04
CA GLN A 218 18.35 -13.35 27.82
C GLN A 218 19.01 -13.95 26.57
N PHE A 219 19.00 -13.23 25.45
CA PHE A 219 19.63 -13.70 24.21
C PHE A 219 21.15 -13.87 24.37
N LYS A 220 21.81 -12.96 25.05
CA LYS A 220 23.23 -13.05 25.35
C LYS A 220 23.55 -14.31 26.17
N SER A 221 22.72 -14.65 27.16
CA SER A 221 22.84 -15.89 27.94
C SER A 221 22.63 -17.11 27.04
N TRP A 222 21.58 -17.14 26.23
CA TRP A 222 21.32 -18.26 25.32
C TRP A 222 22.45 -18.47 24.30
N LEU A 223 23.05 -17.39 23.79
CA LEU A 223 24.23 -17.47 22.91
C LEU A 223 25.45 -18.04 23.66
N ALA A 224 25.69 -17.60 24.90
CA ALA A 224 26.78 -18.12 25.73
C ALA A 224 26.61 -19.61 26.08
N ASP A 225 25.37 -20.03 26.30
CA ASP A 225 25.00 -21.42 26.54
C ASP A 225 24.98 -22.28 25.26
N GLY A 226 25.27 -21.71 24.10
CA GLY A 226 25.27 -22.42 22.82
C GLY A 226 23.89 -22.90 22.38
N LYS A 227 22.81 -22.22 22.79
CA LYS A 227 21.45 -22.58 22.37
C LYS A 227 21.32 -22.45 20.86
N THR A 228 20.83 -23.47 20.21
CA THR A 228 20.55 -23.47 18.77
C THR A 228 19.19 -22.80 18.46
N ALA A 229 18.94 -22.49 17.21
CA ALA A 229 17.62 -22.02 16.76
C ALA A 229 16.49 -23.00 17.12
N ASP A 230 16.74 -24.32 16.99
CA ASP A 230 15.79 -25.36 17.38
C ASP A 230 15.63 -25.44 18.91
N GLY A 231 16.72 -25.27 19.64
CA GLY A 231 16.68 -25.19 21.11
C GLY A 231 15.80 -24.05 21.60
N ALA A 232 15.98 -22.84 21.03
CA ALA A 232 15.16 -21.69 21.36
C ALA A 232 13.68 -21.87 20.94
N PHE A 233 13.42 -22.52 19.79
CA PHE A 233 12.05 -22.83 19.33
C PHE A 233 11.32 -23.73 20.33
N ASN A 234 12.02 -24.74 20.87
CA ASN A 234 11.48 -25.65 21.88
C ASN A 234 11.30 -24.96 23.24
N ILE A 235 12.29 -24.15 23.69
CA ILE A 235 12.20 -23.35 24.92
C ILE A 235 10.95 -22.46 24.89
N LEU A 236 10.68 -21.79 23.77
CA LEU A 236 9.52 -20.94 23.59
C LEU A 236 8.21 -21.71 23.35
N LYS A 237 8.26 -23.05 23.37
CA LYS A 237 7.12 -23.97 23.13
C LYS A 237 6.38 -23.74 21.81
N LEU A 238 7.08 -23.20 20.81
CA LEU A 238 6.51 -22.94 19.49
C LEU A 238 6.20 -24.23 18.72
N ASN A 239 6.84 -25.36 19.10
CA ASN A 239 6.56 -26.68 18.53
C ASN A 239 5.20 -27.27 18.96
N ALA A 240 4.56 -26.70 19.98
CA ALA A 240 3.22 -27.13 20.41
C ALA A 240 2.09 -26.46 19.61
N GLU A 241 2.40 -25.36 18.93
CA GLU A 241 1.45 -24.60 18.12
C GLU A 241 1.38 -25.15 16.69
N LYS A 242 0.21 -25.04 16.08
CA LYS A 242 -0.03 -25.48 14.70
C LYS A 242 -0.77 -24.38 13.92
N GLY A 243 -0.54 -24.34 12.61
CA GLY A 243 -1.28 -23.47 11.68
C GLY A 243 -1.16 -22.00 12.00
N ASP A 244 -2.28 -21.34 11.95
CA ASP A 244 -2.42 -19.90 12.19
C ASP A 244 -1.95 -19.53 13.60
N GLY A 245 -2.18 -20.38 14.60
CA GLY A 245 -1.77 -20.15 15.98
C GLY A 245 -0.26 -19.96 16.14
N LEU A 246 0.56 -20.65 15.35
CA LEU A 246 2.01 -20.44 15.36
C LEU A 246 2.38 -19.05 14.83
N LEU A 247 1.77 -18.62 13.72
CA LEU A 247 2.07 -17.33 13.10
C LEU A 247 1.56 -16.13 13.92
N GLU A 248 0.50 -16.35 14.70
CA GLU A 248 -0.08 -15.36 15.60
C GLU A 248 0.60 -15.36 16.99
N ASN A 249 1.42 -16.38 17.29
CA ASN A 249 2.06 -16.48 18.60
C ASN A 249 3.12 -15.37 18.77
N PRO A 250 2.97 -14.47 19.75
CA PRO A 250 3.90 -13.36 19.95
C PRO A 250 5.34 -13.84 20.28
N ALA A 251 5.52 -15.07 20.81
CA ALA A 251 6.85 -15.64 21.04
C ALA A 251 7.62 -15.92 19.74
N LEU A 252 6.92 -16.03 18.60
CA LEU A 252 7.56 -16.22 17.30
C LEU A 252 8.47 -15.03 16.93
N SER A 253 8.05 -13.81 17.25
CA SER A 253 8.87 -12.61 17.02
C SER A 253 10.15 -12.61 17.87
N THR A 254 10.08 -13.13 19.09
CA THR A 254 11.24 -13.32 19.97
C THR A 254 12.21 -14.35 19.40
N TRP A 255 11.68 -15.48 18.89
CA TRP A 255 12.50 -16.50 18.22
C TRP A 255 13.19 -15.95 16.97
N ILE A 256 12.47 -15.25 16.10
CA ILE A 256 13.03 -14.62 14.89
C ILE A 256 14.16 -13.66 15.26
N THR A 257 13.97 -12.84 16.31
CA THR A 257 14.99 -11.89 16.76
C THR A 257 16.24 -12.64 17.26
N TYR A 258 16.06 -13.72 18.03
CA TYR A 258 17.18 -14.52 18.52
C TYR A 258 17.95 -15.19 17.37
N VAL A 259 17.26 -15.85 16.43
CA VAL A 259 17.90 -16.50 15.27
C VAL A 259 18.65 -15.48 14.40
N THR A 260 18.10 -14.29 14.23
CA THR A 260 18.79 -13.20 13.55
C THR A 260 20.12 -12.83 14.24
N GLN A 261 20.17 -12.84 15.57
CA GLN A 261 21.40 -12.59 16.33
C GLN A 261 22.40 -13.77 16.27
N LEU A 262 21.92 -14.99 16.13
CA LEU A 262 22.79 -16.14 15.86
C LEU A 262 23.62 -15.95 14.57
N GLY A 263 23.06 -15.27 13.56
CA GLY A 263 23.76 -14.87 12.34
C GLY A 263 24.18 -16.01 11.42
N LYS A 264 23.69 -17.23 11.65
CA LYS A 264 24.07 -18.43 10.91
C LYS A 264 23.13 -18.76 9.77
N ASP A 265 21.82 -18.51 9.97
CA ASP A 265 20.76 -18.90 9.04
C ASP A 265 19.68 -17.82 8.96
N ASP A 266 18.93 -17.78 7.84
CA ASP A 266 17.75 -16.94 7.72
C ASP A 266 16.60 -17.52 8.58
N PRO A 267 16.08 -16.77 9.57
CA PRO A 267 15.03 -17.26 10.46
C PRO A 267 13.74 -17.59 9.71
N TYR A 268 13.42 -16.87 8.64
CA TYR A 268 12.23 -17.13 7.85
C TYR A 268 12.37 -18.42 7.05
N HIS A 269 13.55 -18.68 6.50
CA HIS A 269 13.83 -19.93 5.81
C HIS A 269 13.76 -21.13 6.75
N MET A 270 14.33 -21.00 7.95
CA MET A 270 14.22 -22.05 8.97
C MET A 270 12.78 -22.31 9.39
N LEU A 271 11.98 -21.24 9.56
CA LEU A 271 10.57 -21.37 9.90
C LEU A 271 9.80 -22.03 8.77
N LEU A 272 10.05 -21.64 7.51
CA LEU A 272 9.44 -22.25 6.33
C LEU A 272 9.72 -23.76 6.30
N LEU A 273 10.98 -24.18 6.50
CA LEU A 273 11.35 -25.60 6.55
C LEU A 273 10.65 -26.38 7.68
N LYS A 274 10.32 -25.72 8.79
CA LYS A 274 9.53 -26.35 9.88
C LYS A 274 8.06 -26.49 9.46
N LEU A 275 7.49 -25.47 8.84
CA LEU A 275 6.09 -25.47 8.38
C LEU A 275 5.86 -26.49 7.27
N THR A 276 6.76 -26.60 6.29
CA THR A 276 6.66 -27.56 5.17
C THR A 276 6.75 -29.04 5.60
N ARG A 277 7.17 -29.32 6.83
CA ARG A 277 7.10 -30.69 7.39
C ARG A 277 5.68 -31.07 7.86
N HIS A 278 4.82 -30.09 8.07
CA HIS A 278 3.49 -30.28 8.63
C HIS A 278 2.35 -29.95 7.66
N TYR A 279 2.65 -29.14 6.64
CA TYR A 279 1.69 -28.63 5.67
C TYR A 279 2.15 -28.94 4.24
N SER A 280 1.21 -29.31 3.38
CA SER A 280 1.42 -29.29 1.94
C SER A 280 1.54 -27.83 1.43
N ASP A 281 2.03 -27.65 0.21
CA ASP A 281 2.26 -26.30 -0.34
C ASP A 281 0.98 -25.44 -0.41
N ASP A 282 -0.15 -26.05 -0.79
CA ASP A 282 -1.46 -25.37 -0.84
C ASP A 282 -2.01 -25.05 0.55
N GLU A 283 -1.88 -25.97 1.51
CA GLU A 283 -2.28 -25.72 2.90
C GLU A 283 -1.45 -24.60 3.52
N LEU A 284 -0.13 -24.63 3.32
CA LEU A 284 0.76 -23.58 3.81
C LEU A 284 0.43 -22.24 3.15
N ALA A 285 0.21 -22.21 1.85
CA ALA A 285 -0.16 -21.00 1.13
C ALA A 285 -1.48 -20.40 1.66
N ASN A 286 -2.49 -21.23 1.97
CA ASN A 286 -3.73 -20.77 2.59
C ASN A 286 -3.51 -20.23 4.01
N VAL A 287 -2.70 -20.88 4.83
CA VAL A 287 -2.31 -20.41 6.18
C VAL A 287 -1.61 -19.04 6.09
N LEU A 288 -0.66 -18.89 5.16
CA LEU A 288 0.05 -17.63 4.97
C LEU A 288 -0.87 -16.51 4.45
N LEU A 289 -1.81 -16.84 3.57
CA LEU A 289 -2.79 -15.90 3.05
C LEU A 289 -3.71 -15.37 4.15
N THR A 290 -4.21 -16.26 5.02
CA THR A 290 -5.06 -15.92 6.16
C THR A 290 -4.31 -15.04 7.17
N ALA A 291 -3.08 -15.42 7.52
CA ALA A 291 -2.24 -14.72 8.47
C ALA A 291 -1.70 -13.37 7.94
N LYS A 292 -1.68 -13.15 6.63
CA LYS A 292 -1.17 -11.92 5.99
C LYS A 292 -1.97 -10.68 6.40
N ALA A 293 -3.23 -10.84 6.75
CA ALA A 293 -4.07 -9.76 7.29
C ALA A 293 -3.60 -9.25 8.66
N GLY A 294 -2.82 -10.06 9.41
CA GLY A 294 -2.35 -9.77 10.78
C GLY A 294 -0.89 -9.35 10.93
N GLY A 295 -0.04 -9.41 9.89
CA GLY A 295 1.36 -8.98 10.08
C GLY A 295 2.42 -9.42 9.06
N GLY A 296 3.60 -8.80 9.18
CA GLY A 296 4.72 -8.89 8.24
C GLY A 296 5.46 -10.24 8.16
N ILE A 297 5.25 -11.20 9.09
CA ILE A 297 5.93 -12.52 9.08
C ILE A 297 5.41 -13.37 7.94
N ALA A 298 4.09 -13.47 7.77
CA ALA A 298 3.46 -14.26 6.70
C ALA A 298 3.92 -13.80 5.30
N GLY A 299 4.01 -12.49 5.06
CA GLY A 299 4.52 -11.97 3.78
C GLY A 299 5.98 -12.33 3.51
N LYS A 300 6.83 -12.37 4.55
CA LYS A 300 8.23 -12.80 4.40
C LYS A 300 8.35 -14.30 4.13
N LEU A 301 7.53 -15.12 4.78
CA LEU A 301 7.47 -16.56 4.53
C LEU A 301 6.97 -16.87 3.11
N GLU A 302 5.95 -16.16 2.63
CA GLU A 302 5.48 -16.25 1.25
C GLU A 302 6.61 -15.94 0.26
N GLN A 303 7.36 -14.86 0.50
CA GLN A 303 8.50 -14.52 -0.36
C GLN A 303 9.60 -15.58 -0.31
N ASP A 304 9.83 -16.20 0.84
CA ASP A 304 10.83 -17.26 0.97
C ASP A 304 10.36 -18.58 0.33
N GLN A 305 9.07 -18.89 0.41
CA GLN A 305 8.45 -20.01 -0.31
C GLN A 305 8.64 -19.85 -1.83
N LEU A 306 8.36 -18.66 -2.36
CA LEU A 306 8.58 -18.37 -3.78
C LEU A 306 10.05 -18.53 -4.18
N LYS A 307 11.01 -18.04 -3.36
CA LYS A 307 12.44 -18.21 -3.61
C LYS A 307 12.85 -19.70 -3.58
N THR A 308 12.29 -20.44 -2.65
CA THR A 308 12.55 -21.88 -2.50
C THR A 308 12.10 -22.63 -3.75
N TRP A 309 10.91 -22.38 -4.27
CA TRP A 309 10.44 -22.98 -5.52
C TRP A 309 11.33 -22.62 -6.74
N VAL A 310 11.81 -21.36 -6.82
CA VAL A 310 12.76 -20.95 -7.87
C VAL A 310 14.09 -21.69 -7.73
N ARG A 311 14.65 -21.76 -6.52
CA ARG A 311 15.91 -22.50 -6.25
C ARG A 311 15.79 -23.98 -6.57
N ASP A 312 14.63 -24.58 -6.27
CA ASP A 312 14.36 -26.00 -6.52
C ASP A 312 14.00 -26.28 -7.99
N GLY A 313 14.07 -25.25 -8.86
CA GLY A 313 13.84 -25.38 -10.31
C GLY A 313 12.39 -25.70 -10.69
N LYS A 314 11.43 -25.39 -9.84
CA LYS A 314 10.01 -25.61 -10.14
C LYS A 314 9.59 -24.78 -11.35
N THR A 315 8.83 -25.38 -12.24
CA THR A 315 8.19 -24.66 -13.35
C THR A 315 6.90 -23.96 -12.89
N ALA A 316 6.39 -23.03 -13.68
CA ALA A 316 5.07 -22.43 -13.44
C ALA A 316 3.96 -23.50 -13.36
N ASP A 317 4.11 -24.60 -14.11
CA ASP A 317 3.19 -25.73 -14.13
C ASP A 317 3.24 -26.56 -12.85
N ASP A 318 4.46 -26.77 -12.32
CA ASP A 318 4.64 -27.50 -11.06
C ASP A 318 3.98 -26.74 -9.92
N VAL A 319 4.21 -25.41 -9.83
CA VAL A 319 3.61 -24.60 -8.76
C VAL A 319 2.08 -24.48 -8.92
N PHE A 320 1.57 -24.43 -10.14
CA PHE A 320 0.14 -24.49 -10.40
C PHE A 320 -0.51 -25.76 -9.85
N LYS A 321 0.18 -26.90 -9.98
CA LYS A 321 -0.24 -28.19 -9.41
C LYS A 321 -0.07 -28.26 -7.90
N LEU A 322 1.06 -27.77 -7.36
CA LEU A 322 1.33 -27.71 -5.93
C LEU A 322 0.26 -26.89 -5.19
N LEU A 323 -0.21 -25.80 -5.77
CA LEU A 323 -1.30 -24.97 -5.23
C LEU A 323 -2.71 -25.53 -5.52
N LYS A 324 -2.80 -26.71 -6.12
CA LYS A 324 -4.06 -27.40 -6.52
C LYS A 324 -4.98 -26.57 -7.43
N LEU A 325 -4.47 -25.54 -8.08
CA LEU A 325 -5.23 -24.69 -9.00
C LEU A 325 -5.74 -25.44 -10.24
N HIS A 326 -5.16 -26.60 -10.55
CA HIS A 326 -5.61 -27.46 -11.65
C HIS A 326 -6.93 -28.19 -11.36
N ALA A 327 -7.37 -28.23 -10.10
CA ALA A 327 -8.64 -28.84 -9.70
C ALA A 327 -9.83 -27.90 -9.97
N ASP A 328 -9.58 -26.59 -10.01
CA ASP A 328 -10.60 -25.60 -10.31
C ASP A 328 -10.83 -25.51 -11.83
N THR A 329 -12.05 -25.22 -12.24
CA THR A 329 -12.43 -25.13 -13.66
C THR A 329 -13.17 -23.83 -13.96
N GLY A 330 -13.00 -23.31 -15.18
CA GLY A 330 -13.73 -22.15 -15.67
C GLY A 330 -13.52 -20.90 -14.81
N ASP A 331 -14.62 -20.36 -14.27
CA ASP A 331 -14.58 -19.14 -13.45
C ASP A 331 -14.17 -19.38 -11.99
N GLU A 332 -14.18 -20.62 -11.49
CA GLU A 332 -13.74 -20.94 -10.13
C GLU A 332 -12.25 -20.63 -9.93
N ILE A 333 -11.42 -20.96 -10.90
CA ILE A 333 -9.98 -20.66 -10.83
C ILE A 333 -9.71 -19.16 -10.72
N LEU A 334 -10.52 -18.32 -11.39
CA LEU A 334 -10.40 -16.87 -11.35
C LEU A 334 -10.77 -16.26 -10.00
N LYS A 335 -11.50 -17.01 -9.18
CA LYS A 335 -11.92 -16.65 -7.82
C LYS A 335 -10.99 -17.23 -6.75
N ASN A 336 -10.10 -18.15 -7.12
CA ASN A 336 -9.21 -18.79 -6.16
C ASN A 336 -8.16 -17.80 -5.64
N PRO A 337 -8.09 -17.54 -4.32
CA PRO A 337 -7.17 -16.56 -3.75
C PRO A 337 -5.69 -16.94 -3.96
N LEU A 338 -5.36 -18.24 -4.13
CA LEU A 338 -4.00 -18.71 -4.38
C LEU A 338 -3.50 -18.37 -5.79
N LEU A 339 -4.39 -17.95 -6.69
CA LEU A 339 -4.02 -17.51 -8.03
C LEU A 339 -3.04 -16.33 -8.00
N ASN A 340 -3.20 -15.39 -7.04
CA ASN A 340 -2.29 -14.27 -6.88
C ASN A 340 -0.87 -14.72 -6.48
N LEU A 341 -0.75 -15.76 -5.66
CA LEU A 341 0.55 -16.34 -5.30
C LEU A 341 1.22 -16.99 -6.51
N TRP A 342 0.45 -17.73 -7.32
CA TRP A 342 0.95 -18.29 -8.56
C TRP A 342 1.39 -17.20 -9.55
N PHE A 343 0.63 -16.11 -9.68
CA PHE A 343 1.02 -14.96 -10.51
C PHE A 343 2.36 -14.37 -10.05
N SER A 344 2.52 -14.13 -8.76
CA SER A 344 3.76 -13.64 -8.18
C SER A 344 4.95 -14.59 -8.45
N TYR A 345 4.70 -15.89 -8.50
CA TYR A 345 5.71 -16.89 -8.85
C TYR A 345 6.12 -16.81 -10.32
N VAL A 346 5.14 -16.78 -11.23
CA VAL A 346 5.35 -16.70 -12.67
C VAL A 346 6.14 -15.44 -13.04
N GLU A 347 5.84 -14.30 -12.41
CA GLU A 347 6.58 -13.05 -12.57
C GLU A 347 8.05 -13.20 -12.14
N LYS A 348 8.34 -13.94 -11.05
CA LYS A 348 9.71 -14.25 -10.64
C LYS A 348 10.46 -15.08 -11.68
N LEU A 349 9.76 -15.93 -12.42
CA LEU A 349 10.30 -16.67 -13.55
C LEU A 349 10.47 -15.80 -14.80
N LYS A 350 10.10 -14.50 -14.77
CA LYS A 350 10.11 -13.57 -15.91
C LYS A 350 9.21 -14.02 -17.06
N GLN A 351 8.10 -14.67 -16.75
CA GLN A 351 7.07 -15.09 -17.68
C GLN A 351 5.81 -14.25 -17.53
N ASP A 352 4.93 -14.24 -18.53
CA ASP A 352 3.63 -13.57 -18.45
C ASP A 352 2.59 -14.48 -17.80
N PRO A 353 2.12 -14.19 -16.57
CA PRO A 353 1.17 -15.05 -15.87
C PRO A 353 -0.21 -15.09 -16.55
N ASN A 354 -0.62 -14.00 -17.21
CA ASN A 354 -1.91 -13.94 -17.89
C ASN A 354 -1.91 -14.82 -19.13
N GLU A 355 -0.81 -14.82 -19.87
CA GLU A 355 -0.65 -15.68 -21.05
C GLU A 355 -0.67 -17.18 -20.65
N LEU A 356 0.07 -17.53 -19.60
CA LEU A 356 0.10 -18.90 -19.11
C LEU A 356 -1.25 -19.34 -18.55
N LEU A 357 -1.94 -18.49 -17.80
CA LEU A 357 -3.27 -18.81 -17.29
C LEU A 357 -4.27 -18.97 -18.42
N TYR A 358 -4.26 -18.08 -19.43
CA TYR A 358 -5.10 -18.23 -20.61
C TYR A 358 -4.86 -19.60 -21.29
N MET A 359 -3.62 -19.98 -21.51
CA MET A 359 -3.29 -21.26 -22.15
C MET A 359 -3.80 -22.46 -21.35
N LYS A 360 -3.73 -22.41 -20.03
CA LYS A 360 -4.28 -23.46 -19.15
C LYS A 360 -5.80 -23.54 -19.25
N LEU A 361 -6.49 -22.40 -19.10
CA LEU A 361 -7.95 -22.34 -19.22
C LEU A 361 -8.43 -22.76 -20.62
N LYS A 362 -7.75 -22.29 -21.67
CA LYS A 362 -8.02 -22.73 -23.05
C LYS A 362 -7.92 -24.24 -23.22
N THR A 363 -6.93 -24.89 -22.60
CA THR A 363 -6.78 -26.36 -22.66
C THR A 363 -7.91 -27.07 -21.93
N GLN A 364 -8.44 -26.50 -20.84
CA GLN A 364 -9.52 -27.09 -20.04
C GLN A 364 -10.90 -26.94 -20.70
N VAL A 365 -11.24 -25.72 -21.13
CA VAL A 365 -12.64 -25.38 -21.52
C VAL A 365 -12.76 -24.90 -22.97
N GLY A 366 -11.65 -24.81 -23.71
CA GLY A 366 -11.62 -24.24 -25.06
C GLY A 366 -11.78 -22.72 -25.08
N ASP A 367 -11.64 -22.11 -26.26
CA ASP A 367 -11.72 -20.64 -26.37
C ASP A 367 -13.12 -20.09 -26.09
N ALA A 368 -14.19 -20.79 -26.46
CA ALA A 368 -15.56 -20.38 -26.16
C ALA A 368 -15.85 -20.46 -24.65
N GLY A 369 -15.55 -21.60 -24.03
CA GLY A 369 -15.70 -21.77 -22.58
C GLY A 369 -14.85 -20.80 -21.76
N PHE A 370 -13.68 -20.41 -22.27
CA PHE A 370 -12.87 -19.37 -21.66
C PHE A 370 -13.59 -18.00 -21.67
N VAL A 371 -14.23 -17.62 -22.78
CA VAL A 371 -15.01 -16.37 -22.83
C VAL A 371 -16.20 -16.43 -21.87
N GLU A 372 -16.88 -17.57 -21.77
CA GLU A 372 -17.96 -17.77 -20.79
C GLU A 372 -17.48 -17.59 -19.35
N ALA A 373 -16.33 -18.20 -19.01
CA ALA A 373 -15.70 -18.05 -17.70
C ALA A 373 -15.33 -16.58 -17.40
N LEU A 374 -14.78 -15.85 -18.39
CA LEU A 374 -14.48 -14.43 -18.23
C LEU A 374 -15.75 -13.59 -18.01
N VAL A 375 -16.83 -13.89 -18.73
CA VAL A 375 -18.11 -13.18 -18.58
C VAL A 375 -18.71 -13.45 -17.20
N ALA A 376 -18.63 -14.67 -16.70
CA ALA A 376 -19.07 -15.02 -15.36
C ALA A 376 -18.26 -14.28 -14.28
N ALA A 377 -16.93 -14.23 -14.42
CA ALA A 377 -16.04 -13.55 -13.49
C ALA A 377 -16.18 -12.01 -13.52
N ARG A 378 -16.60 -11.42 -14.64
CA ARG A 378 -16.80 -9.96 -14.79
C ARG A 378 -17.84 -9.37 -13.83
N ARG A 379 -18.72 -10.18 -13.28
CA ARG A 379 -19.72 -9.76 -12.29
C ARG A 379 -19.07 -9.39 -10.95
N ASP A 380 -17.85 -9.83 -10.72
CA ASP A 380 -17.04 -9.48 -9.56
C ASP A 380 -16.13 -8.29 -9.90
N LEU A 381 -16.41 -7.13 -9.31
CA LEU A 381 -15.67 -5.87 -9.53
C LEU A 381 -14.18 -5.98 -9.16
N SER A 382 -13.81 -6.91 -8.29
CA SER A 382 -12.42 -7.13 -7.87
C SER A 382 -11.53 -7.73 -8.97
N ALA A 383 -12.13 -8.39 -9.96
CA ALA A 383 -11.43 -9.10 -11.03
C ALA A 383 -11.28 -8.30 -12.34
N GLN A 384 -11.71 -7.04 -12.41
CA GLN A 384 -11.77 -6.27 -13.66
C GLN A 384 -10.40 -6.19 -14.39
N GLY A 385 -9.32 -5.90 -13.66
CA GLY A 385 -7.98 -5.82 -14.25
C GLY A 385 -7.49 -7.16 -14.81
N LEU A 386 -7.78 -8.25 -14.13
CA LEU A 386 -7.45 -9.60 -14.58
C LEU A 386 -8.26 -9.97 -15.82
N PHE A 387 -9.54 -9.63 -15.88
CA PHE A 387 -10.40 -9.82 -17.04
C PHE A 387 -9.78 -9.20 -18.30
N ASP A 388 -9.40 -7.92 -18.22
CA ASP A 388 -8.84 -7.20 -19.37
C ASP A 388 -7.49 -7.79 -19.81
N ALA A 389 -6.64 -8.20 -18.86
CA ALA A 389 -5.35 -8.82 -19.12
C ALA A 389 -5.49 -10.19 -19.81
N LEU A 390 -6.39 -11.05 -19.32
CA LEU A 390 -6.65 -12.37 -19.89
C LEU A 390 -7.29 -12.27 -21.29
N ARG A 391 -8.22 -11.34 -21.48
CA ARG A 391 -8.78 -11.06 -22.80
C ARG A 391 -7.69 -10.61 -23.78
N LYS A 392 -6.80 -9.72 -23.34
CA LYS A 392 -5.64 -9.30 -24.15
C LYS A 392 -4.74 -10.48 -24.52
N ALA A 393 -4.49 -11.41 -23.58
CA ALA A 393 -3.70 -12.62 -23.83
C ALA A 393 -4.36 -13.52 -24.90
N GLN A 394 -5.68 -13.72 -24.81
CA GLN A 394 -6.46 -14.47 -25.80
C GLN A 394 -6.33 -13.84 -27.20
N LEU A 395 -6.60 -12.55 -27.32
CA LEU A 395 -6.52 -11.85 -28.59
C LEU A 395 -5.10 -11.88 -29.20
N ASN A 396 -4.07 -11.72 -28.35
CA ASN A 396 -2.67 -11.83 -28.78
C ASN A 396 -2.32 -13.23 -29.30
N ASN A 397 -2.84 -14.27 -28.63
CA ASN A 397 -2.62 -15.64 -29.05
C ASN A 397 -3.21 -15.91 -30.45
N TRP A 398 -4.44 -15.46 -30.71
CA TRP A 398 -5.09 -15.61 -32.01
C TRP A 398 -4.34 -14.85 -33.13
N VAL A 399 -3.85 -13.64 -32.85
CA VAL A 399 -3.02 -12.88 -33.82
C VAL A 399 -1.72 -13.63 -34.13
N ARG A 400 -1.02 -14.15 -33.11
CA ARG A 400 0.21 -14.94 -33.30
C ARG A 400 -0.05 -16.25 -34.05
N ALA A 401 -1.22 -16.83 -33.86
CA ALA A 401 -1.63 -18.04 -34.60
C ALA A 401 -2.02 -17.75 -36.06
N GLY A 402 -2.08 -16.47 -36.48
CA GLY A 402 -2.51 -16.09 -37.83
C GLY A 402 -3.99 -16.39 -38.12
N SER A 403 -4.83 -16.49 -37.08
CA SER A 403 -6.24 -16.81 -37.25
C SER A 403 -6.97 -15.69 -38.01
N SER A 404 -7.84 -16.05 -38.95
CA SER A 404 -8.71 -15.09 -39.61
C SER A 404 -9.91 -14.71 -38.72
N VAL A 405 -10.62 -13.64 -39.09
CA VAL A 405 -11.86 -13.22 -38.38
C VAL A 405 -12.93 -14.31 -38.49
N ASP A 406 -12.95 -15.06 -39.62
CA ASP A 406 -13.84 -16.19 -39.89
C ASP A 406 -13.50 -17.42 -39.00
N ASP A 407 -12.19 -17.72 -38.82
CA ASP A 407 -11.75 -18.78 -37.91
C ASP A 407 -12.22 -18.52 -36.49
N ILE A 408 -12.10 -17.28 -36.00
CA ILE A 408 -12.52 -16.93 -34.64
C ILE A 408 -14.05 -16.91 -34.51
N TYR A 409 -14.78 -16.52 -35.55
CA TYR A 409 -16.24 -16.64 -35.60
C TYR A 409 -16.69 -18.10 -35.33
N ASN A 410 -16.09 -19.04 -36.02
CA ASN A 410 -16.38 -20.46 -35.88
C ASN A 410 -15.86 -21.02 -34.53
N LEU A 411 -14.67 -20.61 -34.08
CA LEU A 411 -14.06 -21.05 -32.83
C LEU A 411 -14.92 -20.63 -31.60
N LEU A 412 -15.51 -19.46 -31.65
CA LEU A 412 -16.43 -18.95 -30.65
C LEU A 412 -17.85 -19.47 -30.81
N LYS A 413 -18.09 -20.33 -31.78
CA LYS A 413 -19.40 -20.96 -32.09
C LYS A 413 -20.52 -19.94 -32.40
N LEU A 414 -20.17 -18.74 -32.89
CA LEU A 414 -21.13 -17.69 -33.22
C LEU A 414 -22.11 -18.13 -34.34
N ASN A 415 -21.72 -19.09 -35.18
CA ASN A 415 -22.55 -19.71 -36.18
C ASN A 415 -23.77 -20.48 -35.62
N LYS A 416 -23.82 -20.68 -34.29
CA LYS A 416 -24.92 -21.35 -33.59
C LYS A 416 -25.91 -20.37 -32.93
N GLU A 417 -25.55 -19.09 -32.86
CA GLU A 417 -26.34 -18.07 -32.16
C GLU A 417 -27.57 -17.58 -32.99
N GLY A 418 -27.57 -17.83 -34.30
CA GLY A 418 -28.65 -17.38 -35.18
C GLY A 418 -28.85 -15.87 -35.08
N ASP A 419 -30.10 -15.40 -35.14
CA ASP A 419 -30.45 -13.99 -35.11
C ASP A 419 -30.10 -13.29 -33.76
N LYS A 420 -29.73 -14.07 -32.74
CA LYS A 420 -29.33 -13.53 -31.42
C LYS A 420 -27.84 -13.24 -31.27
N ILE A 421 -27.06 -13.27 -32.34
CA ILE A 421 -25.60 -13.09 -32.32
C ILE A 421 -25.19 -11.80 -31.58
N PHE A 422 -25.91 -10.71 -31.74
CA PHE A 422 -25.62 -9.44 -31.07
C PHE A 422 -25.88 -9.48 -29.54
N GLU A 423 -26.56 -10.49 -29.04
CA GLU A 423 -26.81 -10.73 -27.62
C GLU A 423 -25.73 -11.61 -26.99
N SER A 424 -24.99 -12.33 -27.81
CA SER A 424 -23.95 -13.24 -27.34
C SER A 424 -22.77 -12.50 -26.75
N PRO A 425 -22.29 -12.89 -25.55
CA PRO A 425 -21.05 -12.34 -24.98
C PRO A 425 -19.84 -12.60 -25.88
N MET A 426 -19.89 -13.65 -26.71
CA MET A 426 -18.86 -14.00 -27.69
C MET A 426 -18.71 -12.94 -28.78
N PHE A 427 -19.80 -12.27 -29.17
CA PHE A 427 -19.82 -11.23 -30.19
C PHE A 427 -18.86 -10.09 -29.84
N GLY A 428 -18.88 -9.61 -28.58
CA GLY A 428 -17.97 -8.57 -28.11
C GLY A 428 -16.49 -8.96 -28.17
N THR A 429 -16.17 -10.23 -27.97
CA THR A 429 -14.80 -10.77 -28.09
C THR A 429 -14.38 -10.87 -29.57
N TRP A 430 -15.27 -11.33 -30.43
CA TRP A 430 -15.06 -11.42 -31.87
C TRP A 430 -14.83 -10.04 -32.51
N THR A 431 -15.65 -9.06 -32.21
CA THR A 431 -15.49 -7.68 -32.68
C THR A 431 -14.17 -7.07 -32.19
N SER A 432 -13.77 -7.33 -30.94
CA SER A 432 -12.48 -6.88 -30.42
C SER A 432 -11.31 -7.52 -31.12
N TYR A 433 -11.44 -8.76 -31.56
CA TYR A 433 -10.41 -9.41 -32.37
C TYR A 433 -10.27 -8.77 -33.75
N ALA A 434 -11.37 -8.53 -34.43
CA ALA A 434 -11.36 -7.85 -35.73
C ALA A 434 -10.68 -6.45 -35.62
N MET A 435 -11.04 -5.68 -34.59
CA MET A 435 -10.41 -4.37 -34.32
C MET A 435 -8.93 -4.48 -33.99
N LYS A 436 -8.48 -5.57 -33.37
CA LYS A 436 -7.07 -5.80 -33.07
C LYS A 436 -6.29 -6.24 -34.31
N LEU A 437 -6.90 -7.00 -35.17
CA LEU A 437 -6.29 -7.48 -36.41
C LEU A 437 -6.10 -6.33 -37.42
N ASP A 438 -7.16 -5.61 -37.69
CA ASP A 438 -7.16 -4.43 -38.56
C ASP A 438 -8.22 -3.42 -38.09
N LYS A 439 -7.78 -2.42 -37.34
CA LYS A 439 -8.66 -1.38 -36.79
C LYS A 439 -9.38 -0.58 -37.87
N ALA A 440 -8.75 -0.36 -39.00
CA ALA A 440 -9.26 0.50 -40.05
C ALA A 440 -10.33 -0.18 -40.94
N ASN A 441 -10.34 -1.53 -40.97
CA ASN A 441 -11.25 -2.33 -41.77
C ASN A 441 -12.04 -3.35 -40.94
N ALA A 442 -12.09 -3.18 -39.61
CA ALA A 442 -12.70 -4.16 -38.70
C ALA A 442 -14.16 -4.44 -39.05
N ASP A 443 -14.94 -3.40 -39.33
CA ASP A 443 -16.37 -3.48 -39.72
C ASP A 443 -16.57 -4.20 -41.04
N GLU A 444 -15.73 -3.96 -42.03
CA GLU A 444 -15.73 -4.67 -43.31
C GLU A 444 -15.40 -6.17 -43.13
N LEU A 445 -14.39 -6.49 -42.32
CA LEU A 445 -14.04 -7.88 -42.01
C LEU A 445 -15.20 -8.60 -41.31
N LEU A 446 -15.81 -7.98 -40.31
CA LEU A 446 -16.96 -8.55 -39.60
C LEU A 446 -18.15 -8.75 -40.54
N PHE A 447 -18.50 -7.73 -41.33
CA PHE A 447 -19.60 -7.81 -42.31
C PHE A 447 -19.37 -8.90 -43.35
N SER A 448 -18.14 -9.04 -43.86
CA SER A 448 -17.79 -10.06 -44.84
C SER A 448 -18.02 -11.49 -44.32
N VAL A 449 -17.75 -11.73 -43.03
CA VAL A 449 -18.02 -13.01 -42.37
C VAL A 449 -19.54 -13.19 -42.19
N MET A 450 -20.24 -12.18 -41.61
CA MET A 450 -21.68 -12.27 -41.39
C MET A 450 -22.46 -12.55 -42.68
N LYS A 451 -22.07 -11.92 -43.78
CA LYS A 451 -22.68 -12.12 -45.12
C LYS A 451 -22.59 -13.57 -45.62
N LYS A 452 -21.60 -14.35 -45.16
CA LYS A 452 -21.51 -15.78 -45.52
C LYS A 452 -22.56 -16.66 -44.78
N HIS A 453 -22.97 -16.20 -43.60
CA HIS A 453 -23.83 -16.99 -42.71
C HIS A 453 -25.28 -16.55 -42.67
N TYR A 454 -25.59 -15.31 -43.08
CA TYR A 454 -26.94 -14.71 -43.03
C TYR A 454 -27.35 -14.15 -44.40
N SER A 455 -28.65 -14.21 -44.68
CA SER A 455 -29.21 -13.52 -45.82
C SER A 455 -29.18 -11.98 -45.65
N ALA A 456 -29.26 -11.22 -46.75
CA ALA A 456 -29.29 -9.77 -46.69
C ALA A 456 -30.45 -9.24 -45.82
N GLU A 457 -31.63 -9.83 -45.96
CA GLU A 457 -32.82 -9.47 -45.17
C GLU A 457 -32.66 -9.79 -43.68
N SER A 458 -32.09 -10.94 -43.35
CA SER A 458 -31.80 -11.30 -41.96
C SER A 458 -30.78 -10.36 -41.33
N LEU A 459 -29.70 -10.02 -42.05
CA LEU A 459 -28.69 -9.04 -41.60
C LEU A 459 -29.29 -7.67 -41.34
N GLU A 460 -30.13 -7.17 -42.25
CA GLU A 460 -30.78 -5.87 -42.11
C GLU A 460 -31.66 -5.84 -40.85
N ASN A 461 -32.51 -6.86 -40.64
CA ASN A 461 -33.38 -6.96 -39.46
C ASN A 461 -32.58 -7.05 -38.17
N MET A 462 -31.50 -7.85 -38.13
CA MET A 462 -30.62 -8.00 -36.97
C MET A 462 -29.90 -6.72 -36.63
N ILE A 463 -29.36 -5.97 -37.64
CA ILE A 463 -28.65 -4.73 -37.46
C ILE A 463 -29.63 -3.65 -36.93
N ILE A 464 -30.84 -3.54 -37.47
CA ILE A 464 -31.86 -2.62 -36.96
C ILE A 464 -32.15 -2.88 -35.47
N GLN A 465 -32.40 -4.12 -35.08
CA GLN A 465 -32.62 -4.46 -33.67
C GLN A 465 -31.42 -4.19 -32.77
N ALA A 466 -30.21 -4.40 -33.29
CA ALA A 466 -28.98 -4.16 -32.54
C ALA A 466 -28.70 -2.65 -32.33
N LYS A 467 -29.19 -1.77 -33.18
CA LYS A 467 -29.10 -0.29 -33.03
C LYS A 467 -29.91 0.24 -31.86
N ASP A 468 -30.95 -0.46 -31.44
CA ASP A 468 -31.79 -0.04 -30.31
C ASP A 468 -31.13 -0.35 -28.94
N ARG A 469 -30.01 -1.08 -28.91
CA ARG A 469 -29.31 -1.47 -27.69
C ARG A 469 -28.03 -0.65 -27.49
N VAL A 470 -27.89 -0.06 -26.33
CA VAL A 470 -26.72 0.79 -25.97
C VAL A 470 -25.39 0.07 -26.20
N THR A 471 -25.31 -1.24 -25.90
CA THR A 471 -24.08 -2.04 -25.99
C THR A 471 -23.65 -2.37 -27.41
N THR A 472 -24.59 -2.42 -28.37
CA THR A 472 -24.32 -2.84 -29.76
C THR A 472 -24.55 -1.73 -30.77
N LYS A 473 -25.14 -0.61 -30.36
CA LYS A 473 -25.49 0.51 -31.24
C LYS A 473 -24.36 0.95 -32.18
N ASN A 474 -23.17 1.16 -31.61
CA ASN A 474 -22.02 1.66 -32.40
C ASN A 474 -21.57 0.67 -33.47
N ILE A 475 -21.43 -0.61 -33.12
CA ILE A 475 -21.02 -1.64 -34.08
C ILE A 475 -22.12 -1.92 -35.11
N ALA A 476 -23.39 -1.89 -34.68
CA ALA A 476 -24.53 -2.07 -35.57
C ALA A 476 -24.60 -0.94 -36.60
N SER A 477 -24.36 0.33 -36.23
CA SER A 477 -24.29 1.45 -37.17
C SER A 477 -23.18 1.27 -38.20
N LYS A 478 -22.01 0.77 -37.77
CA LYS A 478 -20.88 0.47 -38.68
C LYS A 478 -21.19 -0.68 -39.65
N LEU A 479 -21.86 -1.72 -39.19
CA LEU A 479 -22.31 -2.83 -40.04
C LEU A 479 -23.44 -2.40 -40.98
N GLU A 480 -24.29 -1.42 -40.61
CA GLU A 480 -25.29 -0.83 -41.48
C GLU A 480 -24.64 -0.04 -42.64
N GLU A 481 -23.57 0.72 -42.38
CA GLU A 481 -22.79 1.36 -43.43
C GLU A 481 -22.21 0.33 -44.43
N GLU A 482 -21.73 -0.83 -43.97
CA GLU A 482 -21.27 -1.93 -44.82
C GLU A 482 -22.43 -2.57 -45.61
N LEU A 483 -23.60 -2.69 -45.00
CA LEU A 483 -24.81 -3.19 -45.64
C LEU A 483 -25.20 -2.28 -46.79
N TRP A 484 -25.28 -0.94 -46.59
CA TRP A 484 -25.56 0.03 -47.64
C TRP A 484 -24.52 -0.04 -48.76
N ARG A 485 -23.25 -0.10 -48.45
CA ARG A 485 -22.17 -0.25 -49.43
C ARG A 485 -22.34 -1.52 -50.27
N ASN A 486 -22.67 -2.63 -49.62
CA ASN A 486 -22.89 -3.92 -50.29
C ASN A 486 -24.14 -3.90 -51.16
N GLN A 487 -25.15 -3.06 -50.84
CA GLN A 487 -26.35 -2.84 -51.64
C GLN A 487 -26.13 -1.85 -52.80
N GLY A 488 -24.93 -1.25 -52.88
CA GLY A 488 -24.59 -0.26 -53.92
C GLY A 488 -25.23 1.10 -53.70
N LYS A 489 -25.59 1.45 -52.48
CA LYS A 489 -26.15 2.76 -52.12
C LYS A 489 -25.13 3.86 -52.39
N THR A 490 -25.59 4.98 -52.98
CA THR A 490 -24.79 6.20 -53.15
C THR A 490 -24.79 7.06 -51.87
N ALA A 491 -23.98 8.11 -51.83
CA ALA A 491 -24.03 9.11 -50.76
C ALA A 491 -25.43 9.75 -50.66
N ASP A 492 -26.02 10.09 -51.80
CA ASP A 492 -27.39 10.65 -51.89
C ASP A 492 -28.44 9.68 -51.35
N ASP A 493 -28.38 8.40 -51.77
CA ASP A 493 -29.31 7.38 -51.24
C ASP A 493 -29.32 7.35 -49.71
N VAL A 494 -28.14 7.44 -49.11
CA VAL A 494 -28.01 7.37 -47.63
C VAL A 494 -28.38 8.70 -46.99
N PHE A 495 -28.14 9.84 -47.66
CA PHE A 495 -28.61 11.14 -47.21
C PHE A 495 -30.15 11.16 -47.09
N ASP A 496 -30.84 10.62 -48.11
CA ASP A 496 -32.29 10.46 -48.12
C ASP A 496 -32.80 9.46 -47.08
N ILE A 497 -32.17 8.29 -46.94
CA ILE A 497 -32.52 7.27 -45.93
C ILE A 497 -32.47 7.88 -44.54
N LEU A 498 -31.47 8.68 -44.25
CA LEU A 498 -31.29 9.37 -42.99
C LEU A 498 -32.14 10.64 -42.86
N LYS A 499 -32.86 11.05 -43.91
CA LYS A 499 -33.75 12.22 -43.98
C LYS A 499 -33.04 13.52 -43.61
N LEU A 500 -31.79 13.66 -44.02
CA LEU A 500 -30.95 14.80 -43.64
C LEU A 500 -31.43 16.10 -44.34
N GLU A 501 -31.95 16.01 -45.55
CA GLU A 501 -32.52 17.18 -46.27
C GLU A 501 -33.61 17.89 -45.46
N LYS A 502 -34.41 17.12 -44.68
CA LYS A 502 -35.51 17.68 -43.88
C LYS A 502 -35.05 18.46 -42.65
N LYS A 503 -33.76 18.46 -42.33
CA LYS A 503 -33.20 19.08 -41.14
C LYS A 503 -32.82 20.54 -41.34
N GLY A 504 -32.66 20.98 -42.59
CA GLY A 504 -32.25 22.35 -42.91
C GLY A 504 -31.00 22.77 -42.14
N ASP A 505 -31.00 23.96 -41.55
CA ASP A 505 -29.87 24.49 -40.77
C ASP A 505 -29.53 23.65 -39.52
N GLY A 506 -30.47 22.85 -39.02
CA GLY A 506 -30.27 21.95 -37.88
C GLY A 506 -29.52 20.66 -38.21
N ILE A 507 -29.09 20.46 -39.46
CA ILE A 507 -28.40 19.22 -39.89
C ILE A 507 -27.13 18.93 -39.08
N PHE A 508 -26.37 19.96 -38.68
CA PHE A 508 -25.11 19.83 -37.95
C PHE A 508 -25.28 19.40 -36.49
N GLU A 509 -26.48 19.58 -35.92
CA GLU A 509 -26.82 19.08 -34.59
C GLU A 509 -27.40 17.65 -34.63
N ASP A 510 -27.73 17.11 -35.82
CA ASP A 510 -28.30 15.78 -35.97
C ASP A 510 -27.19 14.68 -35.94
N PRO A 511 -27.25 13.69 -35.01
CA PRO A 511 -26.30 12.61 -34.99
C PRO A 511 -26.21 11.79 -36.28
N ALA A 512 -27.26 11.77 -37.08
CA ALA A 512 -27.30 11.05 -38.36
C ALA A 512 -26.33 11.64 -39.39
N LEU A 513 -25.98 12.95 -39.31
CA LEU A 513 -24.95 13.53 -40.15
C LEU A 513 -23.59 12.88 -39.96
N SER A 514 -23.20 12.58 -38.71
CA SER A 514 -21.93 11.86 -38.44
C SER A 514 -21.92 10.45 -39.05
N THR A 515 -23.05 9.76 -39.08
CA THR A 515 -23.21 8.46 -39.76
C THR A 515 -23.03 8.62 -41.27
N TRP A 516 -23.66 9.63 -41.87
CA TRP A 516 -23.54 9.91 -43.30
C TRP A 516 -22.09 10.29 -43.68
N ILE A 517 -21.45 11.18 -42.93
CA ILE A 517 -20.03 11.53 -43.13
C ILE A 517 -19.14 10.29 -43.07
N SER A 518 -19.37 9.41 -42.09
CA SER A 518 -18.67 8.14 -41.99
C SER A 518 -18.83 7.28 -43.24
N TYR A 519 -20.05 7.24 -43.77
CA TYR A 519 -20.38 6.47 -44.97
C TYR A 519 -19.72 7.08 -46.22
N VAL A 520 -19.77 8.39 -46.42
CA VAL A 520 -19.09 9.09 -47.53
C VAL A 520 -17.59 8.79 -47.52
N ASN A 521 -16.95 8.92 -46.34
CA ASN A 521 -15.52 8.58 -46.19
C ASN A 521 -15.25 7.11 -46.54
N LYS A 522 -16.15 6.19 -46.17
CA LYS A 522 -16.05 4.77 -46.51
C LYS A 522 -16.17 4.51 -48.01
N LEU A 523 -17.13 5.15 -48.68
CA LEU A 523 -17.26 5.08 -50.14
C LEU A 523 -16.01 5.64 -50.83
N ASN A 524 -15.54 6.79 -50.38
CA ASN A 524 -14.37 7.45 -50.94
C ASN A 524 -13.10 6.62 -50.83
N LYS A 525 -12.90 5.94 -49.68
CA LYS A 525 -11.78 5.04 -49.44
C LYS A 525 -11.68 3.88 -50.46
N HIS A 526 -12.83 3.47 -51.00
CA HIS A 526 -12.91 2.37 -51.96
C HIS A 526 -12.97 2.83 -53.43
N LYS A 527 -12.90 4.18 -53.70
CA LYS A 527 -12.74 4.70 -55.07
C LYS A 527 -11.32 4.40 -55.57
N GLU A 528 -11.15 4.17 -56.87
CA GLU A 528 -9.82 4.02 -57.50
C GLU A 528 -8.94 5.27 -57.28
N THR A 529 -9.57 6.44 -57.32
CA THR A 529 -8.95 7.73 -57.00
C THR A 529 -9.73 8.41 -55.89
N PRO A 530 -9.31 8.25 -54.61
CA PRO A 530 -9.98 8.94 -53.52
C PRO A 530 -9.88 10.47 -53.65
N GLU A 531 -11.00 11.14 -53.41
CA GLU A 531 -11.11 12.61 -53.44
C GLU A 531 -10.65 13.17 -52.09
N LYS A 532 -9.86 14.25 -52.14
CA LYS A 532 -9.34 14.88 -50.91
C LYS A 532 -10.45 15.54 -50.09
N PHE A 533 -11.48 16.08 -50.76
CA PHE A 533 -12.58 16.86 -50.15
C PHE A 533 -13.94 16.18 -50.36
N ALA A 534 -13.99 14.86 -50.24
CA ALA A 534 -15.19 14.09 -50.58
C ALA A 534 -16.43 14.52 -49.81
N VAL A 535 -16.34 14.76 -48.50
CA VAL A 535 -17.48 15.10 -47.66
C VAL A 535 -18.03 16.47 -48.03
N ILE A 536 -17.17 17.46 -48.22
CA ILE A 536 -17.59 18.80 -48.63
C ILE A 536 -18.12 18.81 -50.07
N SER A 537 -17.54 17.99 -50.96
CA SER A 537 -18.05 17.89 -52.33
C SER A 537 -19.47 17.32 -52.36
N GLU A 538 -19.75 16.26 -51.64
CA GLU A 538 -21.08 15.66 -51.52
C GLU A 538 -22.08 16.62 -50.82
N LEU A 539 -21.65 17.37 -49.78
CA LEU A 539 -22.50 18.39 -49.15
C LEU A 539 -22.83 19.55 -50.10
N GLU A 540 -21.90 19.95 -51.00
CA GLU A 540 -22.12 20.99 -51.99
C GLU A 540 -23.09 20.57 -53.11
N GLU A 541 -23.39 19.28 -53.28
CA GLU A 541 -24.44 18.78 -54.16
C GLU A 541 -25.85 18.97 -53.54
N HIS A 542 -25.97 18.89 -52.22
CA HIS A 542 -27.23 19.09 -51.50
C HIS A 542 -27.49 20.57 -51.15
N PHE A 543 -26.43 21.34 -50.91
CA PHE A 543 -26.49 22.74 -50.52
C PHE A 543 -25.64 23.58 -51.47
N GLN A 544 -26.16 24.74 -51.91
CA GLN A 544 -25.31 25.65 -52.68
C GLN A 544 -24.06 26.02 -51.90
N ARG A 545 -22.90 26.08 -52.56
CA ARG A 545 -21.57 26.28 -51.95
C ARG A 545 -21.53 27.42 -50.93
N MET A 546 -22.11 28.58 -51.24
CA MET A 546 -22.08 29.73 -50.35
C MET A 546 -23.13 29.63 -49.24
N ASP A 547 -24.24 28.94 -49.47
CA ASP A 547 -25.22 28.63 -48.41
C ASP A 547 -24.62 27.67 -47.39
N LEU A 548 -23.94 26.62 -47.84
CA LEU A 548 -23.20 25.70 -46.95
C LEU A 548 -22.18 26.46 -46.10
N ALA A 549 -21.45 27.43 -46.70
CA ALA A 549 -20.47 28.22 -45.94
C ALA A 549 -21.12 29.05 -44.82
N ARG A 550 -22.27 29.64 -45.09
CA ARG A 550 -23.06 30.39 -44.09
C ARG A 550 -23.59 29.44 -42.99
N MET A 551 -24.18 28.34 -43.40
CA MET A 551 -24.69 27.31 -42.48
C MET A 551 -23.57 26.79 -41.53
N LEU A 552 -22.38 26.51 -42.06
CA LEU A 552 -21.22 26.07 -41.24
C LEU A 552 -20.76 27.19 -40.29
N TYR A 553 -20.68 28.43 -40.76
CA TYR A 553 -20.32 29.57 -39.93
C TYR A 553 -21.31 29.79 -38.79
N ASP A 554 -22.62 29.74 -39.06
CA ASP A 554 -23.66 29.93 -38.06
C ASP A 554 -23.72 28.76 -37.08
N ALA A 555 -23.65 27.52 -37.56
CA ALA A 555 -23.63 26.34 -36.73
C ALA A 555 -22.40 26.33 -35.78
N LYS A 556 -21.22 26.80 -36.21
CA LYS A 556 -20.03 26.94 -35.39
C LYS A 556 -20.23 27.90 -34.22
N ARG A 557 -20.98 28.99 -34.45
CA ARG A 557 -21.28 29.98 -33.41
C ARG A 557 -22.38 29.54 -32.46
N GLU A 558 -23.36 28.78 -32.95
CA GLU A 558 -24.54 28.36 -32.21
C GLU A 558 -24.39 26.97 -31.53
N ALA A 559 -23.29 26.26 -31.81
CA ALA A 559 -23.05 24.92 -31.33
C ALA A 559 -23.15 24.82 -29.79
N LYS A 560 -24.07 23.98 -29.30
CA LYS A 560 -24.35 23.75 -27.88
C LYS A 560 -23.38 22.78 -27.22
N THR A 561 -22.74 21.95 -28.02
CA THR A 561 -21.79 20.93 -27.51
C THR A 561 -20.42 21.12 -28.16
N ARG A 562 -19.38 20.64 -27.46
CA ARG A 562 -18.01 20.69 -27.96
C ARG A 562 -17.85 19.82 -29.21
N ASP A 563 -18.53 18.67 -29.27
CA ASP A 563 -18.39 17.71 -30.36
C ASP A 563 -19.00 18.28 -31.66
N VAL A 564 -20.18 18.91 -31.60
CA VAL A 564 -20.80 19.60 -32.74
C VAL A 564 -19.91 20.74 -33.20
N LYS A 565 -19.37 21.54 -32.28
CA LYS A 565 -18.49 22.66 -32.64
C LYS A 565 -17.22 22.17 -33.34
N GLN A 566 -16.65 21.05 -32.90
CA GLN A 566 -15.47 20.45 -33.53
C GLN A 566 -15.82 19.96 -34.93
N LEU A 567 -16.89 19.18 -35.07
CA LEU A 567 -17.36 18.67 -36.37
C LEU A 567 -17.54 19.79 -37.40
N VAL A 568 -18.26 20.83 -37.00
CA VAL A 568 -18.52 21.99 -37.91
C VAL A 568 -17.24 22.74 -38.23
N SER A 569 -16.32 22.87 -37.27
CA SER A 569 -15.00 23.47 -37.51
C SER A 569 -14.18 22.67 -38.53
N ASP A 570 -14.16 21.34 -38.37
CA ASP A 570 -13.43 20.44 -39.29
C ASP A 570 -14.01 20.52 -40.72
N LEU A 571 -15.34 20.54 -40.86
CA LEU A 571 -16.01 20.71 -42.17
C LEU A 571 -15.74 22.10 -42.80
N GLN A 572 -15.75 23.17 -42.00
CA GLN A 572 -15.42 24.50 -42.44
C GLN A 572 -13.96 24.59 -42.91
N ASP A 573 -13.04 23.98 -42.16
CA ASP A 573 -11.63 23.95 -42.53
C ASP A 573 -11.41 23.13 -43.81
N GLU A 574 -12.13 22.01 -44.01
CA GLU A 574 -12.11 21.22 -45.25
C GLU A 574 -12.64 22.04 -46.45
N GLN A 575 -13.74 22.81 -46.28
CA GLN A 575 -14.26 23.71 -47.31
C GLN A 575 -13.25 24.81 -47.67
N PHE A 576 -12.59 25.36 -46.66
CA PHE A 576 -11.57 26.41 -46.90
C PHE A 576 -10.32 25.83 -47.58
N GLU A 577 -9.89 24.62 -47.28
CA GLU A 577 -8.82 23.93 -48.01
C GLU A 577 -9.20 23.65 -49.47
N LYS A 578 -10.45 23.25 -49.72
CA LYS A 578 -10.96 23.06 -51.07
C LYS A 578 -10.91 24.37 -51.87
N TRP A 579 -11.36 25.50 -51.28
CA TRP A 579 -11.28 26.81 -51.92
C TRP A 579 -9.84 27.26 -52.20
N MET A 580 -8.91 27.00 -51.31
CA MET A 580 -7.48 27.25 -51.57
C MET A 580 -6.95 26.41 -52.74
N ALA A 581 -7.33 25.16 -52.83
CA ALA A 581 -6.94 24.26 -53.93
C ALA A 581 -7.54 24.66 -55.28
N GLU A 582 -8.65 25.40 -55.26
CA GLU A 582 -9.33 25.99 -56.44
C GLU A 582 -8.85 27.43 -56.74
N ASP A 583 -7.78 27.93 -56.11
CA ASP A 583 -7.24 29.29 -56.24
C ASP A 583 -8.24 30.42 -55.92
N LEU A 584 -9.25 30.14 -55.09
CA LEU A 584 -10.22 31.12 -54.66
C LEU A 584 -9.66 31.95 -53.49
N ASN A 585 -9.20 33.16 -53.76
CA ASN A 585 -8.69 34.03 -52.70
C ASN A 585 -9.84 34.66 -51.87
N PRO A 586 -9.57 35.21 -50.66
CA PRO A 586 -10.60 35.77 -49.78
C PRO A 586 -11.44 36.90 -50.39
N ILE A 587 -10.88 37.67 -51.35
CA ILE A 587 -11.62 38.71 -52.04
C ILE A 587 -12.68 38.11 -52.99
N ILE A 588 -12.31 37.05 -53.71
CA ILE A 588 -13.24 36.32 -54.58
C ILE A 588 -14.37 35.71 -53.75
N ILE A 589 -14.04 35.05 -52.61
CA ILE A 589 -15.06 34.50 -51.71
C ILE A 589 -15.99 35.60 -51.18
N GLY A 590 -15.47 36.77 -50.79
CA GLY A 590 -16.30 37.91 -50.37
C GLY A 590 -17.32 38.33 -51.43
N VAL A 591 -16.91 38.40 -52.70
CA VAL A 591 -17.82 38.70 -53.83
C VAL A 591 -18.82 37.55 -54.02
N LEU A 592 -18.41 36.30 -53.93
CA LEU A 592 -19.30 35.16 -54.18
C LEU A 592 -20.37 35.02 -53.07
N VAL A 593 -20.05 35.19 -51.80
CA VAL A 593 -21.07 35.13 -50.73
C VAL A 593 -22.05 36.27 -50.78
N GLU A 594 -21.62 37.48 -51.21
CA GLU A 594 -22.52 38.61 -51.41
C GLU A 594 -23.37 38.49 -52.69
N SER A 595 -22.91 37.83 -53.74
CA SER A 595 -23.64 37.63 -54.97
C SER A 595 -24.80 36.65 -54.83
N THR A 596 -24.74 35.69 -53.92
CA THR A 596 -25.82 34.71 -53.72
C THR A 596 -26.90 35.19 -52.75
N ASP A 597 -26.55 35.96 -51.71
CA ASP A 597 -27.47 36.66 -50.82
C ASP A 597 -26.75 37.88 -50.21
N ARG A 598 -26.99 39.03 -50.78
CA ARG A 598 -26.30 40.29 -50.47
C ARG A 598 -26.48 40.76 -49.04
N ASN A 599 -27.59 40.43 -48.42
CA ASN A 599 -27.96 40.95 -47.10
C ASN A 599 -27.79 39.89 -45.96
N HIS A 600 -27.24 38.71 -46.24
CA HIS A 600 -27.11 37.69 -45.22
C HIS A 600 -26.10 38.11 -44.14
N PRO A 601 -26.47 38.06 -42.86
CA PRO A 601 -25.65 38.59 -41.76
C PRO A 601 -24.30 37.88 -41.61
N SER A 602 -24.18 36.64 -42.08
CA SER A 602 -22.97 35.79 -41.92
C SER A 602 -21.94 36.01 -43.05
N ASN A 603 -22.25 36.77 -44.12
CA ASN A 603 -21.33 36.99 -45.26
C ASN A 603 -19.96 37.52 -44.83
N LEU A 604 -19.95 38.57 -44.01
CA LEU A 604 -18.72 39.16 -43.49
C LEU A 604 -17.94 38.14 -42.61
N GLY A 605 -18.66 37.38 -41.80
CA GLY A 605 -18.06 36.36 -40.91
C GLY A 605 -17.36 35.25 -41.69
N VAL A 606 -18.01 34.68 -42.70
CA VAL A 606 -17.42 33.67 -43.60
C VAL A 606 -16.15 34.20 -44.28
N THR A 607 -16.22 35.44 -44.83
CA THR A 607 -15.07 36.05 -45.51
C THR A 607 -13.90 36.31 -44.58
N LEU A 608 -14.16 36.76 -43.33
CA LEU A 608 -13.12 37.00 -42.33
C LEU A 608 -12.50 35.69 -41.82
N ASP A 609 -13.31 34.67 -41.54
CA ASP A 609 -12.82 33.36 -41.13
C ASP A 609 -11.91 32.75 -42.20
N TYR A 610 -12.32 32.82 -43.48
CA TYR A 610 -11.48 32.34 -44.57
C TYR A 610 -10.20 33.16 -44.74
N HIS A 611 -10.27 34.50 -44.63
CA HIS A 611 -9.08 35.35 -44.67
C HIS A 611 -8.07 34.99 -43.56
N ASN A 612 -8.56 34.79 -42.35
CA ASN A 612 -7.73 34.38 -41.22
C ASN A 612 -7.11 32.98 -41.43
N PHE A 613 -7.87 32.05 -41.99
CA PHE A 613 -7.42 30.71 -42.33
C PHE A 613 -6.27 30.71 -43.34
N VAL A 614 -6.42 31.47 -44.45
CA VAL A 614 -5.39 31.64 -45.47
C VAL A 614 -4.15 32.35 -44.90
N SER A 615 -4.35 33.43 -44.12
CA SER A 615 -3.25 34.20 -43.53
C SER A 615 -2.44 33.40 -42.52
N ALA A 616 -3.05 32.46 -41.80
CA ALA A 616 -2.37 31.59 -40.87
C ALA A 616 -1.45 30.57 -41.59
N ARG A 617 -1.86 30.05 -42.75
CA ARG A 617 -1.09 29.07 -43.53
C ARG A 617 0.01 29.68 -44.38
N THR A 618 -0.19 30.88 -44.96
CA THR A 618 0.85 31.59 -45.72
C THR A 618 1.98 32.19 -44.88
N LYS A 619 1.82 32.23 -43.54
CA LYS A 619 2.90 32.60 -42.58
C LYS A 619 3.72 31.42 -42.10
N SER A 620 3.28 30.20 -42.33
CA SER A 620 3.97 28.96 -41.94
C SER A 620 4.77 28.31 -43.07
N GLU A 621 4.66 28.79 -44.30
CA GLU A 621 5.54 28.56 -45.44
C GLU A 621 6.59 29.67 -45.52
#